data_48b5339adbf4873166b729948427d05a
#
_entry.id   48b5339adbf4873166b729948427d05a
#
_cell.length_a   1.000
_cell.length_b   1.000
_cell.length_c   1.000
_cell.angle_alpha   90.00
_cell.angle_beta   90.00
_cell.angle_gamma   90.00
#
_symmetry.space_group_name_H-M   'P 1'
#
loop_
_entity.id
_entity.type
_entity.pdbx_description
1 polymer ?
#
loop_
_entity_poly.entity_id
_entity_poly.type
_entity_poly.pdbx_seq_one_letter_code
_entity_poly.pdbx_strand_id
1 'polypeptide(L)'
;MSNLTKSISADERKMLRKAFWRSFTLYAAVSPAKQGASGFCYSLMPFINKFYKNDEEGKKAALTRSMSYFNTTITCSTFIMGLVASMEKNNSEQKDFDASSINAVKSSLMGPLAGIGDSIFWGVLRVIAAGIAVGLGASGNVLAPIVFLLLFNIPSILVKYYGTFLGYKLGSEYIQKVYASGLMNILTKAASIVGLIMVGGMTASMVTFKSTYELTMKGESVLNLQSMLDQIFVGIVPLGLTLLCYYLLKKKNISITVLIIGVIILSILLSLFGIA
;
A
#
# COMPACT_ATOMS: atom_id res chain seq x y z
N MET A 1 -17.86 -20.30 3.01
CA MET A 1 -17.23 -20.05 4.33
C MET A 1 -16.47 -21.26 4.90
N SER A 2 -16.94 -22.49 4.69
CA SER A 2 -16.33 -23.69 5.32
C SER A 2 -14.93 -24.06 4.86
N ASN A 3 -14.55 -23.73 3.62
CA ASN A 3 -13.27 -24.19 3.05
C ASN A 3 -12.05 -23.33 3.41
N LEU A 4 -12.24 -22.03 3.76
CA LEU A 4 -11.14 -21.13 4.15
C LEU A 4 -10.65 -21.39 5.60
N THR A 5 -11.48 -22.01 6.42
CA THR A 5 -11.20 -22.22 7.85
C THR A 5 -10.92 -23.66 8.25
N LYS A 6 -11.09 -24.63 7.35
CA LYS A 6 -10.91 -26.06 7.67
C LYS A 6 -9.46 -26.45 8.00
N SER A 7 -8.46 -25.74 7.48
CA SER A 7 -7.03 -26.02 7.73
C SER A 7 -6.43 -25.23 8.91
N ILE A 8 -7.20 -24.29 9.52
CA ILE A 8 -6.73 -23.38 10.56
C ILE A 8 -7.23 -23.87 11.92
N SER A 9 -6.34 -24.06 12.89
CA SER A 9 -6.69 -24.49 14.24
C SER A 9 -7.60 -23.49 14.98
N ALA A 10 -8.30 -23.93 16.03
CA ALA A 10 -9.18 -23.06 16.80
C ALA A 10 -8.43 -21.90 17.46
N ASP A 11 -7.21 -22.17 17.97
CA ASP A 11 -6.34 -21.17 18.56
C ASP A 11 -5.88 -20.13 17.55
N GLU A 12 -5.46 -20.55 16.36
CA GLU A 12 -5.06 -19.67 15.27
C GLU A 12 -6.21 -18.77 14.82
N ARG A 13 -7.42 -19.33 14.71
CA ARG A 13 -8.62 -18.53 14.41
C ARG A 13 -8.87 -17.45 15.45
N LYS A 14 -8.66 -17.77 16.73
CA LYS A 14 -8.78 -16.78 17.80
C LYS A 14 -7.73 -15.67 17.68
N MET A 15 -6.49 -16.02 17.35
CA MET A 15 -5.42 -15.05 17.12
C MET A 15 -5.69 -14.19 15.88
N LEU A 16 -6.15 -14.77 14.77
CA LEU A 16 -6.52 -14.04 13.55
C LEU A 16 -7.65 -13.03 13.81
N ARG A 17 -8.67 -13.41 14.58
CA ARG A 17 -9.73 -12.47 14.98
C ARG A 17 -9.17 -11.33 15.84
N LYS A 18 -8.25 -11.62 16.77
CA LYS A 18 -7.58 -10.58 17.56
C LYS A 18 -6.76 -9.65 16.67
N ALA A 19 -6.01 -10.18 15.71
CA ALA A 19 -5.23 -9.39 14.76
C ALA A 19 -6.15 -8.52 13.90
N PHE A 20 -7.25 -9.05 13.40
CA PHE A 20 -8.26 -8.29 12.68
C PHE A 20 -8.77 -7.09 13.50
N TRP A 21 -9.21 -7.29 14.74
CA TRP A 21 -9.69 -6.19 15.59
C TRP A 21 -8.58 -5.18 15.91
N ARG A 22 -7.36 -5.63 16.18
CA ARG A 22 -6.22 -4.76 16.44
C ARG A 22 -5.79 -3.98 15.20
N SER A 23 -6.04 -4.49 14.00
CA SER A 23 -5.71 -3.80 12.75
C SER A 23 -6.47 -2.49 12.53
N PHE A 24 -7.56 -2.25 13.25
CA PHE A 24 -8.25 -0.95 13.22
C PHE A 24 -7.43 0.17 13.85
N THR A 25 -6.45 -0.16 14.69
CA THR A 25 -5.50 0.80 15.28
C THR A 25 -4.18 0.90 14.51
N LEU A 26 -4.12 0.41 13.25
CA LEU A 26 -2.89 0.38 12.45
C LEU A 26 -2.16 1.72 12.42
N TYR A 27 -2.89 2.79 12.20
CA TYR A 27 -2.36 4.16 12.12
C TYR A 27 -2.73 5.01 13.34
N ALA A 28 -2.99 4.40 14.51
CA ALA A 28 -3.23 5.15 15.75
C ALA A 28 -1.94 5.84 16.27
N ALA A 29 -0.77 5.28 15.95
CA ALA A 29 0.53 5.87 16.24
C ALA A 29 1.39 5.82 14.96
N VAL A 30 1.58 6.97 14.33
CA VAL A 30 2.30 7.13 13.06
C VAL A 30 3.56 7.95 13.27
N SER A 31 4.65 7.53 12.66
CA SER A 31 5.86 8.33 12.56
C SER A 31 6.31 8.43 11.10
N PRO A 32 6.92 9.54 10.67
CA PRO A 32 7.42 9.68 9.30
C PRO A 32 8.38 8.57 8.88
N ALA A 33 9.21 8.09 9.83
CA ALA A 33 10.22 7.07 9.56
C ALA A 33 9.67 5.64 9.45
N LYS A 34 8.56 5.31 10.12
CA LYS A 34 8.06 3.93 10.25
C LYS A 34 6.60 3.75 9.84
N GLN A 35 5.87 4.83 9.61
CA GLN A 35 4.45 4.84 9.26
C GLN A 35 3.62 3.97 10.25
N GLY A 36 2.87 3.00 9.76
CA GLY A 36 2.01 2.11 10.55
C GLY A 36 2.71 0.92 11.23
N ALA A 37 4.05 0.92 11.33
CA ALA A 37 4.81 -0.22 11.87
C ALA A 37 4.40 -0.62 13.30
N SER A 38 4.12 0.36 14.16
CA SER A 38 3.69 0.11 15.55
C SER A 38 2.34 -0.62 15.61
N GLY A 39 1.36 -0.18 14.82
CA GLY A 39 0.06 -0.86 14.73
C GLY A 39 0.15 -2.23 14.05
N PHE A 40 1.04 -2.40 13.08
CA PHE A 40 1.34 -3.68 12.48
C PHE A 40 1.91 -4.66 13.52
N CYS A 41 2.93 -4.25 14.26
CA CYS A 41 3.50 -5.03 15.36
C CYS A 41 2.45 -5.37 16.43
N TYR A 42 1.65 -4.39 16.86
CA TYR A 42 0.57 -4.60 17.82
C TYR A 42 -0.46 -5.64 17.35
N SER A 43 -0.77 -5.62 16.08
CA SER A 43 -1.69 -6.60 15.48
C SER A 43 -1.11 -8.02 15.45
N LEU A 44 0.21 -8.16 15.29
CA LEU A 44 0.90 -9.46 15.29
C LEU A 44 1.28 -9.99 16.67
N MET A 45 1.24 -9.17 17.71
CA MET A 45 1.60 -9.61 19.08
C MET A 45 0.93 -10.92 19.55
N PRO A 46 -0.35 -11.20 19.26
CA PRO A 46 -0.96 -12.48 19.66
C PRO A 46 -0.23 -13.70 19.12
N PHE A 47 0.27 -13.60 17.88
CA PHE A 47 1.04 -14.65 17.23
C PHE A 47 2.46 -14.75 17.77
N ILE A 48 3.16 -13.64 17.87
CA ILE A 48 4.54 -13.58 18.35
C ILE A 48 4.61 -14.12 19.78
N ASN A 49 3.71 -13.72 20.68
CA ASN A 49 3.66 -14.21 22.05
C ASN A 49 3.34 -15.72 22.16
N LYS A 50 2.61 -16.30 21.19
CA LYS A 50 2.29 -17.73 21.17
C LYS A 50 3.44 -18.54 20.59
N PHE A 51 3.96 -18.12 19.43
CA PHE A 51 4.96 -18.89 18.67
C PHE A 51 6.35 -18.87 19.33
N TYR A 52 6.73 -17.74 19.93
CA TYR A 52 8.02 -17.56 20.62
C TYR A 52 7.88 -17.54 22.14
N LYS A 53 6.94 -18.34 22.69
CA LYS A 53 6.67 -18.33 24.14
C LYS A 53 7.90 -18.70 24.98
N ASN A 54 8.72 -19.63 24.51
CA ASN A 54 9.90 -20.15 25.20
C ASN A 54 11.22 -19.71 24.52
N ASP A 55 11.17 -18.76 23.60
CA ASP A 55 12.31 -18.23 22.84
C ASP A 55 12.29 -16.69 22.90
N GLU A 56 12.95 -16.14 23.90
CA GLU A 56 13.01 -14.68 24.12
C GLU A 56 13.84 -13.97 23.02
N GLU A 57 14.89 -14.61 22.48
CA GLU A 57 15.68 -14.03 21.41
C GLU A 57 14.90 -14.02 20.10
N GLY A 58 14.26 -15.12 19.73
CA GLY A 58 13.37 -15.19 18.59
C GLY A 58 12.22 -14.22 18.68
N LYS A 59 11.63 -14.06 19.87
CA LYS A 59 10.58 -13.07 20.13
C LYS A 59 11.05 -11.63 19.91
N LYS A 60 12.21 -11.26 20.45
CA LYS A 60 12.83 -9.96 20.25
C LYS A 60 13.10 -9.69 18.77
N ALA A 61 13.64 -10.67 18.06
CA ALA A 61 13.88 -10.60 16.61
C ALA A 61 12.57 -10.42 15.82
N ALA A 62 11.50 -11.18 16.13
CA ALA A 62 10.19 -11.07 15.51
C ALA A 62 9.53 -9.69 15.74
N LEU A 63 9.62 -9.16 16.96
CA LEU A 63 9.15 -7.81 17.29
C LEU A 63 9.92 -6.75 16.49
N THR A 64 11.24 -6.87 16.40
CA THR A 64 12.09 -5.95 15.63
C THR A 64 11.73 -5.97 14.13
N ARG A 65 11.54 -7.16 13.54
CA ARG A 65 11.06 -7.30 12.14
C ARG A 65 9.68 -6.66 11.96
N SER A 66 8.77 -6.88 12.88
CA SER A 66 7.41 -6.34 12.83
C SER A 66 7.40 -4.81 12.90
N MET A 67 8.35 -4.21 13.63
CA MET A 67 8.54 -2.75 13.75
C MET A 67 9.32 -2.12 12.58
N SER A 68 9.69 -2.86 11.55
CA SER A 68 10.22 -2.29 10.32
C SER A 68 9.13 -1.49 9.59
N TYR A 69 9.53 -0.55 8.73
CA TYR A 69 8.61 0.31 7.96
C TYR A 69 7.42 -0.46 7.39
N PHE A 70 6.23 0.11 7.55
CA PHE A 70 5.00 -0.47 7.01
C PHE A 70 4.02 0.62 6.58
N ASN A 71 3.71 0.65 5.28
CA ASN A 71 2.71 1.56 4.73
C ASN A 71 1.97 0.87 3.57
N THR A 72 0.66 0.75 3.71
CA THR A 72 -0.25 0.24 2.67
C THR A 72 -1.67 0.67 2.98
N THR A 73 -2.59 0.49 2.04
CA THR A 73 -4.02 0.77 2.28
C THR A 73 -4.55 -0.03 3.47
N ILE A 74 -5.22 0.66 4.40
CA ILE A 74 -5.73 0.07 5.66
C ILE A 74 -6.53 -1.21 5.40
N THR A 75 -7.36 -1.22 4.37
CA THR A 75 -8.23 -2.34 4.05
C THR A 75 -7.44 -3.58 3.61
N CYS A 76 -6.34 -3.40 2.88
CA CYS A 76 -5.50 -4.49 2.37
C CYS A 76 -4.40 -4.91 3.37
N SER A 77 -4.14 -4.11 4.41
CA SER A 77 -3.07 -4.35 5.38
C SER A 77 -3.15 -5.69 6.09
N THR A 78 -4.37 -6.15 6.36
CA THR A 78 -4.62 -7.39 7.10
C THR A 78 -4.23 -8.65 6.32
N PHE A 79 -4.23 -8.59 5.00
CA PHE A 79 -3.69 -9.66 4.17
C PHE A 79 -2.20 -9.87 4.44
N ILE A 80 -1.41 -8.78 4.46
CA ILE A 80 0.02 -8.85 4.79
C ILE A 80 0.23 -9.30 6.24
N MET A 81 -0.62 -8.84 7.18
CA MET A 81 -0.56 -9.30 8.58
C MET A 81 -0.77 -10.80 8.70
N GLY A 82 -1.78 -11.35 8.02
CA GLY A 82 -2.05 -12.78 8.00
C GLY A 82 -0.88 -13.57 7.41
N LEU A 83 -0.35 -13.11 6.28
CA LEU A 83 0.79 -13.72 5.59
C LEU A 83 2.04 -13.74 6.50
N VAL A 84 2.40 -12.60 7.06
CA VAL A 84 3.56 -12.48 7.97
C VAL A 84 3.37 -13.33 9.23
N ALA A 85 2.16 -13.38 9.79
CA ALA A 85 1.87 -14.24 10.94
C ALA A 85 2.12 -15.74 10.64
N SER A 86 1.79 -16.18 9.44
CA SER A 86 2.06 -17.54 8.99
C SER A 86 3.55 -17.81 8.78
N MET A 87 4.28 -16.83 8.23
CA MET A 87 5.74 -16.92 8.07
C MET A 87 6.46 -16.95 9.42
N GLU A 88 6.03 -16.15 10.39
CA GLU A 88 6.57 -16.18 11.76
C GLU A 88 6.28 -17.52 12.45
N LYS A 89 5.16 -18.17 12.15
CA LYS A 89 4.91 -19.55 12.61
C LYS A 89 5.96 -20.51 12.07
N ASN A 90 6.16 -20.50 10.75
CA ASN A 90 7.17 -21.37 10.12
C ASN A 90 8.58 -21.07 10.63
N ASN A 91 8.94 -19.81 10.84
CA ASN A 91 10.22 -19.41 11.41
C ASN A 91 10.41 -19.89 12.86
N SER A 92 9.34 -20.00 13.63
CA SER A 92 9.40 -20.53 15.00
C SER A 92 9.48 -22.05 15.07
N GLU A 93 9.02 -22.76 14.02
CA GLU A 93 8.97 -24.21 13.98
C GLU A 93 10.17 -24.84 13.24
N GLN A 94 10.80 -24.11 12.32
CA GLN A 94 11.87 -24.60 11.43
C GLN A 94 13.16 -23.79 11.64
N LYS A 95 14.23 -24.49 12.05
CA LYS A 95 15.55 -23.85 12.32
C LYS A 95 16.22 -23.28 11.07
N ASP A 96 15.95 -23.86 9.90
CA ASP A 96 16.57 -23.46 8.62
C ASP A 96 15.74 -22.44 7.86
N PHE A 97 14.69 -21.86 8.49
CA PHE A 97 13.87 -20.85 7.84
C PHE A 97 14.63 -19.51 7.73
N ASP A 98 14.67 -18.96 6.52
CA ASP A 98 15.27 -17.64 6.31
C ASP A 98 14.34 -16.52 6.81
N ALA A 99 14.59 -16.05 8.02
CA ALA A 99 13.85 -14.97 8.65
C ALA A 99 13.88 -13.64 7.87
N SER A 100 14.89 -13.43 6.99
CA SER A 100 14.99 -12.24 6.15
C SER A 100 13.87 -12.17 5.10
N SER A 101 13.40 -13.35 4.66
CA SER A 101 12.30 -13.49 3.70
C SER A 101 10.99 -12.87 4.20
N ILE A 102 10.77 -12.82 5.51
CA ILE A 102 9.58 -12.22 6.12
C ILE A 102 9.50 -10.73 5.78
N ASN A 103 10.59 -10.01 5.98
CA ASN A 103 10.64 -8.58 5.64
C ASN A 103 10.63 -8.34 4.13
N ALA A 104 11.26 -9.20 3.35
CA ALA A 104 11.25 -9.11 1.90
C ALA A 104 9.83 -9.22 1.34
N VAL A 105 9.06 -10.23 1.78
CA VAL A 105 7.65 -10.42 1.39
C VAL A 105 6.77 -9.28 1.89
N LYS A 106 6.90 -8.88 3.16
CA LYS A 106 6.20 -7.73 3.73
C LYS A 106 6.40 -6.49 2.86
N SER A 107 7.65 -6.17 2.52
CA SER A 107 8.00 -4.96 1.77
C SER A 107 7.55 -5.02 0.31
N SER A 108 7.66 -6.17 -0.35
CA SER A 108 7.27 -6.33 -1.76
C SER A 108 5.77 -6.23 -1.99
N LEU A 109 4.95 -6.59 -0.99
CA LEU A 109 3.49 -6.54 -1.10
C LEU A 109 2.89 -5.18 -0.71
N MET A 110 3.62 -4.32 0.01
CA MET A 110 3.10 -3.03 0.45
C MET A 110 2.66 -2.15 -0.73
N GLY A 111 3.52 -1.98 -1.72
CA GLY A 111 3.25 -1.14 -2.89
C GLY A 111 2.07 -1.62 -3.73
N PRO A 112 2.09 -2.87 -4.23
CA PRO A 112 0.98 -3.42 -5.02
C PRO A 112 -0.37 -3.35 -4.29
N LEU A 113 -0.42 -3.71 -3.01
CA LEU A 113 -1.66 -3.67 -2.23
C LEU A 113 -2.09 -2.24 -1.88
N ALA A 114 -1.15 -1.30 -1.75
CA ALA A 114 -1.49 0.12 -1.64
C ALA A 114 -2.14 0.62 -2.93
N GLY A 115 -1.54 0.37 -4.10
CA GLY A 115 -2.07 0.83 -5.38
C GLY A 115 -3.46 0.27 -5.70
N ILE A 116 -3.66 -1.04 -5.51
CA ILE A 116 -4.97 -1.68 -5.69
C ILE A 116 -5.98 -1.13 -4.66
N GLY A 117 -5.58 -1.08 -3.40
CA GLY A 117 -6.44 -0.66 -2.30
C GLY A 117 -6.87 0.80 -2.43
N ASP A 118 -5.92 1.69 -2.72
CA ASP A 118 -6.21 3.13 -2.89
C ASP A 118 -7.13 3.37 -4.09
N SER A 119 -6.88 2.71 -5.22
CA SER A 119 -7.74 2.82 -6.40
C SER A 119 -9.17 2.36 -6.12
N ILE A 120 -9.33 1.20 -5.48
CA ILE A 120 -10.67 0.62 -5.23
C ILE A 120 -11.40 1.35 -4.10
N PHE A 121 -10.75 1.54 -2.94
CA PHE A 121 -11.43 2.06 -1.76
C PHE A 121 -11.48 3.57 -1.74
N TRP A 122 -10.36 4.25 -2.02
CA TRP A 122 -10.29 5.72 -1.99
C TRP A 122 -10.75 6.34 -3.31
N GLY A 123 -10.34 5.77 -4.44
CA GLY A 123 -10.68 6.29 -5.78
C GLY A 123 -12.10 5.99 -6.21
N VAL A 124 -12.60 4.78 -6.01
CA VAL A 124 -13.91 4.35 -6.55
C VAL A 124 -14.97 4.28 -5.45
N LEU A 125 -14.78 3.41 -4.46
CA LEU A 125 -15.84 3.13 -3.47
C LEU A 125 -16.23 4.38 -2.66
N ARG A 126 -15.23 5.16 -2.22
CA ARG A 126 -15.45 6.39 -1.46
C ARG A 126 -16.19 7.44 -2.28
N VAL A 127 -15.84 7.59 -3.55
CA VAL A 127 -16.48 8.56 -4.45
C VAL A 127 -17.94 8.19 -4.71
N ILE A 128 -18.21 6.91 -4.97
CA ILE A 128 -19.60 6.42 -5.15
C ILE A 128 -20.40 6.62 -3.86
N ALA A 129 -19.86 6.21 -2.71
CA ALA A 129 -20.55 6.37 -1.42
C ALA A 129 -20.83 7.84 -1.10
N ALA A 130 -19.86 8.74 -1.38
CA ALA A 130 -20.04 10.17 -1.19
C ALA A 130 -21.08 10.75 -2.14
N GLY A 131 -21.06 10.39 -3.43
CA GLY A 131 -22.03 10.85 -4.42
C GLY A 131 -23.47 10.48 -4.03
N ILE A 132 -23.72 9.24 -3.60
CA ILE A 132 -25.03 8.79 -3.12
C ILE A 132 -25.45 9.58 -1.86
N ALA A 133 -24.55 9.72 -0.89
CA ALA A 133 -24.84 10.41 0.36
C ALA A 133 -25.12 11.91 0.14
N VAL A 134 -24.35 12.58 -0.75
CA VAL A 134 -24.58 14.00 -1.11
C VAL A 134 -25.94 14.17 -1.78
N GLY A 135 -26.32 13.28 -2.71
CA GLY A 135 -27.64 13.30 -3.35
C GLY A 135 -28.79 13.16 -2.35
N LEU A 136 -28.67 12.25 -1.38
CA LEU A 136 -29.62 12.09 -0.29
C LEU A 136 -29.65 13.32 0.63
N GLY A 137 -28.49 13.90 0.96
CA GLY A 137 -28.39 15.08 1.80
C GLY A 137 -29.03 16.32 1.15
N ALA A 138 -28.83 16.49 -0.17
CA ALA A 138 -29.45 17.57 -0.94
C ALA A 138 -30.98 17.53 -0.95
N SER A 139 -31.56 16.32 -0.83
CA SER A 139 -33.02 16.13 -0.63
C SER A 139 -33.51 16.30 0.82
N GLY A 140 -32.63 16.72 1.75
CA GLY A 140 -32.94 16.90 3.16
C GLY A 140 -33.01 15.61 3.98
N ASN A 141 -32.51 14.49 3.45
CA ASN A 141 -32.57 13.21 4.15
C ASN A 141 -31.48 13.12 5.23
N VAL A 142 -31.87 13.05 6.49
CA VAL A 142 -30.98 12.97 7.66
C VAL A 142 -30.15 11.68 7.69
N LEU A 143 -30.55 10.64 6.96
CA LEU A 143 -29.84 9.37 6.89
C LEU A 143 -28.59 9.41 5.98
N ALA A 144 -28.37 10.49 5.24
CA ALA A 144 -27.24 10.60 4.30
C ALA A 144 -25.86 10.24 4.90
N PRO A 145 -25.46 10.73 6.10
CA PRO A 145 -24.19 10.35 6.71
C PRO A 145 -24.12 8.86 7.06
N ILE A 146 -25.23 8.26 7.50
CA ILE A 146 -25.30 6.84 7.85
C ILE A 146 -25.14 5.99 6.60
N VAL A 147 -25.78 6.34 5.51
CA VAL A 147 -25.66 5.67 4.21
C VAL A 147 -24.20 5.72 3.72
N PHE A 148 -23.54 6.87 3.83
CA PHE A 148 -22.11 6.99 3.50
C PHE A 148 -21.26 6.00 4.31
N LEU A 149 -21.44 6.00 5.64
CA LEU A 149 -20.66 5.15 6.53
C LEU A 149 -20.88 3.66 6.22
N LEU A 150 -22.10 3.24 5.96
CA LEU A 150 -22.41 1.85 5.65
C LEU A 150 -21.85 1.44 4.29
N LEU A 151 -22.05 2.24 3.25
CA LEU A 151 -21.59 1.94 1.90
C LEU A 151 -20.06 1.84 1.83
N PHE A 152 -19.34 2.69 2.56
CA PHE A 152 -17.89 2.66 2.56
C PHE A 152 -17.32 1.59 3.51
N ASN A 153 -17.83 1.48 4.73
CA ASN A 153 -17.21 0.64 5.76
C ASN A 153 -17.57 -0.85 5.62
N ILE A 154 -18.78 -1.21 5.19
CA ILE A 154 -19.16 -2.63 5.08
C ILE A 154 -18.23 -3.39 4.11
N PRO A 155 -18.02 -2.96 2.85
CA PRO A 155 -17.07 -3.63 1.96
C PRO A 155 -15.64 -3.61 2.49
N SER A 156 -15.21 -2.50 3.09
CA SER A 156 -13.87 -2.35 3.67
C SER A 156 -13.63 -3.34 4.82
N ILE A 157 -14.58 -3.50 5.73
CA ILE A 157 -14.52 -4.42 6.85
C ILE A 157 -14.52 -5.88 6.37
N LEU A 158 -15.34 -6.21 5.37
CA LEU A 158 -15.39 -7.55 4.79
C LEU A 158 -14.05 -7.93 4.16
N VAL A 159 -13.47 -7.05 3.34
CA VAL A 159 -12.17 -7.31 2.72
C VAL A 159 -11.08 -7.42 3.78
N LYS A 160 -11.09 -6.58 4.79
CA LYS A 160 -10.19 -6.66 5.95
C LYS A 160 -10.29 -8.00 6.68
N TYR A 161 -11.51 -8.44 6.96
CA TYR A 161 -11.75 -9.70 7.66
C TYR A 161 -11.26 -10.89 6.84
N TYR A 162 -11.73 -11.02 5.61
CA TYR A 162 -11.33 -12.13 4.73
C TYR A 162 -9.85 -12.08 4.37
N GLY A 163 -9.30 -10.88 4.18
CA GLY A 163 -7.88 -10.67 3.92
C GLY A 163 -6.98 -11.25 5.01
N THR A 164 -7.37 -11.10 6.29
CA THR A 164 -6.62 -11.67 7.41
C THR A 164 -6.49 -13.19 7.31
N PHE A 165 -7.60 -13.88 7.03
CA PHE A 165 -7.63 -15.35 6.94
C PHE A 165 -6.99 -15.86 5.65
N LEU A 166 -7.23 -15.18 4.54
CA LEU A 166 -6.66 -15.53 3.24
C LEU A 166 -5.13 -15.39 3.26
N GLY A 167 -4.62 -14.28 3.80
CA GLY A 167 -3.19 -14.07 3.94
C GLY A 167 -2.53 -15.16 4.77
N TYR A 168 -3.12 -15.52 5.91
CA TYR A 168 -2.60 -16.57 6.77
C TYR A 168 -2.61 -17.94 6.08
N LYS A 169 -3.71 -18.30 5.43
CA LYS A 169 -3.84 -19.56 4.71
C LYS A 169 -2.86 -19.68 3.56
N LEU A 170 -2.76 -18.65 2.72
CA LEU A 170 -1.79 -18.62 1.63
C LEU A 170 -0.36 -18.69 2.14
N GLY A 171 -0.06 -18.01 3.24
CA GLY A 171 1.24 -18.11 3.88
C GLY A 171 1.58 -19.51 4.36
N SER A 172 0.64 -20.23 4.98
CA SER A 172 0.89 -21.59 5.50
C SER A 172 1.00 -22.66 4.41
N GLU A 173 0.19 -22.57 3.36
CA GLU A 173 0.15 -23.60 2.31
C GLU A 173 1.16 -23.32 1.18
N TYR A 174 1.35 -22.07 0.83
CA TYR A 174 2.12 -21.66 -0.36
C TYR A 174 3.59 -21.43 -0.05
N ILE A 175 3.91 -20.87 1.12
CA ILE A 175 5.30 -20.56 1.48
C ILE A 175 6.10 -21.84 1.69
N GLN A 176 5.53 -22.87 2.29
CA GLN A 176 6.20 -24.16 2.42
C GLN A 176 6.55 -24.80 1.06
N LYS A 177 5.61 -24.72 0.09
CA LYS A 177 5.84 -25.23 -1.28
C LYS A 177 6.85 -24.38 -2.05
N VAL A 178 6.76 -23.06 -1.92
CA VAL A 178 7.64 -22.10 -2.60
C VAL A 178 9.06 -22.15 -2.01
N TYR A 179 9.18 -22.35 -0.71
CA TYR A 179 10.47 -22.48 -0.05
C TYR A 179 11.17 -23.79 -0.46
N ALA A 180 10.45 -24.92 -0.43
CA ALA A 180 10.95 -26.23 -0.84
C ALA A 180 11.35 -26.29 -2.32
N SER A 181 10.74 -25.47 -3.17
CA SER A 181 11.01 -25.40 -4.61
C SER A 181 12.05 -24.34 -5.02
N GLY A 182 12.59 -23.54 -4.09
CA GLY A 182 13.52 -22.43 -4.37
C GLY A 182 12.88 -21.25 -5.11
N LEU A 183 11.57 -21.23 -5.28
CA LEU A 183 10.83 -20.19 -6.02
C LEU A 183 10.67 -18.87 -5.25
N MET A 184 11.15 -18.78 -4.00
CA MET A 184 11.00 -17.57 -3.17
C MET A 184 11.61 -16.34 -3.83
N ASN A 185 12.79 -16.47 -4.45
CA ASN A 185 13.45 -15.40 -5.18
C ASN A 185 12.63 -14.95 -6.41
N ILE A 186 11.96 -15.89 -7.08
CA ILE A 186 11.09 -15.60 -8.23
C ILE A 186 9.86 -14.84 -7.77
N LEU A 187 9.22 -15.26 -6.67
CA LEU A 187 8.05 -14.58 -6.09
C LEU A 187 8.38 -13.14 -5.67
N THR A 188 9.52 -12.94 -5.00
CA THR A 188 9.98 -11.61 -4.58
C THR A 188 10.27 -10.71 -5.78
N LYS A 189 10.92 -11.26 -6.83
CA LYS A 189 11.15 -10.52 -8.09
C LYS A 189 9.83 -10.18 -8.79
N ALA A 190 8.91 -11.11 -8.90
CA ALA A 190 7.60 -10.89 -9.51
C ALA A 190 6.81 -9.81 -8.75
N ALA A 191 6.76 -9.87 -7.42
CA ALA A 191 6.11 -8.86 -6.60
C ALA A 191 6.78 -7.47 -6.76
N SER A 192 8.11 -7.40 -6.87
CA SER A 192 8.85 -6.16 -7.13
C SER A 192 8.53 -5.58 -8.51
N ILE A 193 8.43 -6.41 -9.54
CA ILE A 193 8.05 -5.99 -10.90
C ILE A 193 6.63 -5.41 -10.90
N VAL A 194 5.68 -6.10 -10.29
CA VAL A 194 4.30 -5.62 -10.15
C VAL A 194 4.28 -4.29 -9.38
N GLY A 195 5.06 -4.18 -8.28
CA GLY A 195 5.20 -2.95 -7.52
C GLY A 195 5.71 -1.78 -8.37
N LEU A 196 6.74 -2.00 -9.20
CA LEU A 196 7.28 -0.99 -10.12
C LEU A 196 6.28 -0.57 -11.20
N ILE A 197 5.55 -1.52 -11.79
CA ILE A 197 4.49 -1.24 -12.76
C ILE A 197 3.41 -0.36 -12.13
N MET A 198 2.99 -0.67 -10.90
CA MET A 198 1.99 0.12 -10.18
C MET A 198 2.49 1.52 -9.82
N VAL A 199 3.74 1.66 -9.37
CA VAL A 199 4.34 2.99 -9.12
C VAL A 199 4.38 3.81 -10.41
N GLY A 200 4.72 3.20 -11.54
CA GLY A 200 4.65 3.85 -12.85
C GLY A 200 3.23 4.32 -13.22
N GLY A 201 2.23 3.45 -13.06
CA GLY A 201 0.83 3.78 -13.28
C GLY A 201 0.32 4.91 -12.36
N MET A 202 0.69 4.88 -11.08
CA MET A 202 0.36 5.96 -10.14
C MET A 202 1.04 7.27 -10.52
N THR A 203 2.30 7.23 -10.96
CA THR A 203 2.99 8.43 -11.45
C THR A 203 2.24 9.06 -12.61
N ALA A 204 1.82 8.26 -13.58
CA ALA A 204 1.08 8.73 -14.74
C ALA A 204 -0.31 9.31 -14.40
N SER A 205 -0.97 8.79 -13.35
CA SER A 205 -2.31 9.24 -12.95
C SER A 205 -2.31 10.39 -11.94
N MET A 206 -1.30 10.48 -11.07
CA MET A 206 -1.28 11.47 -9.97
C MET A 206 -0.41 12.70 -10.27
N VAL A 207 0.64 12.54 -11.08
CA VAL A 207 1.48 13.65 -11.49
C VAL A 207 0.95 14.19 -12.81
N THR A 208 0.15 15.25 -12.75
CA THR A 208 -0.42 15.88 -13.94
C THR A 208 0.45 17.10 -14.33
N PHE A 209 0.87 17.14 -15.56
CA PHE A 209 1.50 18.29 -16.18
C PHE A 209 0.79 18.55 -17.51
N LYS A 210 0.29 19.78 -17.69
CA LYS A 210 -0.30 20.22 -18.96
C LYS A 210 0.35 21.54 -19.35
N SER A 211 1.07 21.54 -20.45
CA SER A 211 1.62 22.78 -20.99
C SER A 211 0.53 23.59 -21.67
N THR A 212 0.43 24.86 -21.29
CA THR A 212 -0.44 25.86 -21.92
C THR A 212 0.29 26.64 -22.99
N TYR A 213 1.57 26.35 -23.24
CA TYR A 213 2.37 27.10 -24.20
C TYR A 213 1.98 26.75 -25.64
N GLU A 214 1.38 27.74 -26.32
CA GLU A 214 1.00 27.65 -27.72
C GLU A 214 1.60 28.83 -28.49
N LEU A 215 2.29 28.53 -29.58
CA LEU A 215 2.80 29.53 -30.50
C LEU A 215 1.75 29.76 -31.59
N THR A 216 1.09 30.93 -31.55
CA THR A 216 0.11 31.33 -32.57
C THR A 216 0.76 32.26 -33.57
N MET A 217 0.70 31.93 -34.87
CA MET A 217 1.07 32.83 -35.98
C MET A 217 -0.17 33.09 -36.82
N LYS A 218 -0.50 34.36 -37.00
CA LYS A 218 -1.65 34.85 -37.83
C LYS A 218 -3.02 34.27 -37.37
N GLY A 219 -3.19 33.96 -36.07
CA GLY A 219 -4.47 33.46 -35.54
C GLY A 219 -4.63 31.94 -35.61
N GLU A 220 -3.66 31.20 -36.16
CA GLU A 220 -3.62 29.74 -36.12
C GLU A 220 -2.55 29.25 -35.15
N SER A 221 -2.86 28.22 -34.38
CA SER A 221 -1.89 27.59 -33.48
C SER A 221 -0.90 26.76 -34.32
N VAL A 222 0.32 27.25 -34.47
CA VAL A 222 1.36 26.59 -35.27
C VAL A 222 2.11 25.54 -34.44
N LEU A 223 2.17 25.72 -33.11
CA LEU A 223 2.92 24.86 -32.23
C LEU A 223 2.17 24.72 -30.90
N ASN A 224 1.75 23.51 -30.59
CA ASN A 224 1.22 23.13 -29.27
C ASN A 224 2.23 22.21 -28.58
N LEU A 225 2.91 22.73 -27.57
CA LEU A 225 3.98 22.00 -26.88
C LEU A 225 3.46 20.70 -26.25
N GLN A 226 2.24 20.69 -25.70
CA GLN A 226 1.65 19.50 -25.09
C GLN A 226 1.46 18.39 -26.13
N SER A 227 0.91 18.72 -27.30
CA SER A 227 0.67 17.71 -28.35
C SER A 227 1.97 17.12 -28.89
N MET A 228 3.04 17.90 -28.98
CA MET A 228 4.36 17.41 -29.38
C MET A 228 4.97 16.47 -28.33
N LEU A 229 4.86 16.80 -27.06
CA LEU A 229 5.34 15.94 -25.96
C LEU A 229 4.58 14.62 -25.92
N ASP A 230 3.25 14.67 -26.10
CA ASP A 230 2.40 13.47 -26.08
C ASP A 230 2.60 12.58 -27.32
N GLN A 231 3.05 13.13 -28.46
CA GLN A 231 3.44 12.34 -29.63
C GLN A 231 4.75 11.55 -29.41
N ILE A 232 5.67 12.08 -28.58
CA ILE A 232 6.93 11.36 -28.27
C ILE A 232 6.65 10.28 -27.22
N PHE A 233 6.06 10.65 -26.09
CA PHE A 233 5.71 9.73 -25.01
C PHE A 233 4.70 10.40 -24.07
N VAL A 234 3.51 9.84 -23.97
CA VAL A 234 2.48 10.34 -23.05
C VAL A 234 2.99 10.32 -21.60
N GLY A 235 2.99 11.48 -20.94
CA GLY A 235 3.46 11.60 -19.56
C GLY A 235 4.98 11.64 -19.39
N ILE A 236 5.75 12.00 -20.43
CA ILE A 236 7.22 12.11 -20.35
C ILE A 236 7.68 13.10 -19.28
N VAL A 237 6.99 14.22 -19.11
CA VAL A 237 7.32 15.26 -18.12
C VAL A 237 7.03 14.75 -16.69
N PRO A 238 5.85 14.21 -16.37
CA PRO A 238 5.58 13.54 -15.10
C PRO A 238 6.61 12.48 -14.74
N LEU A 239 6.95 11.60 -15.69
CA LEU A 239 7.94 10.57 -15.47
C LEU A 239 9.34 11.15 -15.20
N GLY A 240 9.78 12.10 -16.00
CA GLY A 240 11.07 12.77 -15.85
C GLY A 240 11.19 13.49 -14.50
N LEU A 241 10.14 14.21 -14.07
CA LEU A 241 10.09 14.88 -12.79
C LEU A 241 10.17 13.88 -11.62
N THR A 242 9.43 12.78 -11.70
CA THR A 242 9.46 11.74 -10.67
C THR A 242 10.83 11.08 -10.57
N LEU A 243 11.46 10.76 -11.69
CA LEU A 243 12.81 10.18 -11.73
C LEU A 243 13.87 11.17 -11.21
N LEU A 244 13.73 12.46 -11.52
CA LEU A 244 14.59 13.51 -10.99
C LEU A 244 14.46 13.61 -9.47
N CYS A 245 13.24 13.64 -8.94
CA CYS A 245 12.99 13.65 -7.51
C CYS A 245 13.59 12.40 -6.81
N TYR A 246 13.41 11.23 -7.41
CA TYR A 246 14.00 9.99 -6.91
C TYR A 246 15.53 10.04 -6.89
N TYR A 247 16.15 10.56 -7.96
CA TYR A 247 17.61 10.74 -8.06
C TYR A 247 18.13 11.69 -6.96
N LEU A 248 17.47 12.82 -6.76
CA LEU A 248 17.83 13.81 -5.75
C LEU A 248 17.74 13.24 -4.33
N LEU A 249 16.69 12.49 -4.04
CA LEU A 249 16.52 11.83 -2.74
C LEU A 249 17.58 10.73 -2.52
N LYS A 250 17.81 9.87 -3.53
CA LYS A 250 18.64 8.67 -3.36
C LYS A 250 20.14 8.96 -3.46
N LYS A 251 20.57 9.78 -4.43
CA LYS A 251 22.00 10.05 -4.68
C LYS A 251 22.52 11.31 -4.00
N LYS A 252 21.69 12.34 -3.89
CA LYS A 252 22.10 13.64 -3.30
C LYS A 252 21.69 13.77 -1.84
N ASN A 253 20.96 12.81 -1.26
CA ASN A 253 20.48 12.83 0.12
C ASN A 253 19.75 14.13 0.50
N ILE A 254 19.07 14.75 -0.45
CA ILE A 254 18.28 15.96 -0.20
C ILE A 254 17.10 15.59 0.69
N SER A 255 16.78 16.39 1.70
CA SER A 255 15.64 16.12 2.55
C SER A 255 14.32 16.24 1.77
N ILE A 256 13.34 15.41 2.11
CA ILE A 256 12.01 15.42 1.48
C ILE A 256 11.38 16.82 1.56
N THR A 257 11.54 17.52 2.68
CA THR A 257 10.99 18.87 2.87
C THR A 257 11.55 19.88 1.85
N VAL A 258 12.87 19.86 1.63
CA VAL A 258 13.52 20.74 0.65
C VAL A 258 13.04 20.41 -0.77
N LEU A 259 12.89 19.12 -1.07
CA LEU A 259 12.39 18.68 -2.38
C LEU A 259 10.95 19.13 -2.62
N ILE A 260 10.06 19.00 -1.64
CA ILE A 260 8.66 19.47 -1.72
C ILE A 260 8.62 20.97 -1.98
N ILE A 261 9.37 21.76 -1.21
CA ILE A 261 9.46 23.21 -1.39
C ILE A 261 9.99 23.55 -2.80
N GLY A 262 11.02 22.83 -3.25
CA GLY A 262 11.58 23.00 -4.59
C GLY A 262 10.57 22.74 -5.71
N VAL A 263 9.78 21.67 -5.60
CA VAL A 263 8.72 21.35 -6.58
C VAL A 263 7.61 22.41 -6.56
N ILE A 264 7.21 22.90 -5.38
CA ILE A 264 6.21 23.97 -5.27
C ILE A 264 6.71 25.25 -5.95
N ILE A 265 7.95 25.67 -5.66
CA ILE A 265 8.56 26.85 -6.29
C ILE A 265 8.65 26.68 -7.80
N LEU A 266 9.09 25.51 -8.27
CA LEU A 266 9.16 25.19 -9.70
C LEU A 266 7.77 25.30 -10.36
N SER A 267 6.73 24.74 -9.75
CA SER A 267 5.36 24.81 -10.26
C SER A 267 4.85 26.25 -10.37
N ILE A 268 5.13 27.07 -9.36
CA ILE A 268 4.76 28.50 -9.37
C ILE A 268 5.49 29.24 -10.50
N LEU A 269 6.79 29.00 -10.67
CA LEU A 269 7.57 29.62 -11.74
C LEU A 269 7.06 29.23 -13.13
N LEU A 270 6.79 27.92 -13.34
CA LEU A 270 6.24 27.44 -14.62
C LEU A 270 4.89 28.09 -14.95
N SER A 271 4.03 28.24 -13.94
CA SER A 271 2.75 28.94 -14.09
C SER A 271 2.90 30.42 -14.37
N LEU A 272 3.83 31.12 -13.70
CA LEU A 272 4.11 32.53 -13.95
C LEU A 272 4.65 32.80 -15.36
N PHE A 273 5.44 31.88 -15.91
CA PHE A 273 5.93 31.97 -17.28
C PHE A 273 4.94 31.47 -18.33
N GLY A 274 3.73 31.06 -17.94
CA GLY A 274 2.70 30.53 -18.86
C GLY A 274 3.08 29.24 -19.57
N ILE A 275 3.95 28.41 -18.94
CA ILE A 275 4.41 27.17 -19.53
C ILE A 275 3.49 26.01 -19.10
N ALA A 276 2.91 26.07 -17.90
CA ALA A 276 2.03 25.06 -17.33
C ALA A 276 0.93 25.68 -16.46
#